data_13af1ffbd1315d35d9b4b0675b94b8d3
#
_entry.id   13af1ffbd1315d35d9b4b0675b94b8d3
#
_cell.length_a   1.000
_cell.length_b   1.000
_cell.length_c   1.000
_cell.angle_alpha   90.00
_cell.angle_beta   90.00
_cell.angle_gamma   90.00
#
_symmetry.space_group_name_H-M   'P 1'
#
loop_
_entity.id
_entity.type
_entity.pdbx_description
1 polymer ?
#
loop_
_entity_poly.entity_id
_entity_poly.type
_entity_poly.pdbx_seq_one_letter_code
_entity_poly.pdbx_strand_id
1 'polypeptide(L)'
;LNSDTFIQIDHVTFGYDASRTILNDVSLQFPRGKVTAILGGSGCGKTTLLRLIGGVHRPQKGRVVFDGQEIDTRNREQLYAIRRRLGMLFQFGALFTDLSVYDNVAFPLREHMDLSETMIRDIVLMKLNAVGLRGTAQMRISEISGGMARRIALARAVALDPEVIMYDEPFTGLDPISMGVTANLVRRLNDATGATSLVVSHDVQECFAIADYVYLMAQGGRVVAHGLPEELNASTDPEVRQFIRGEPDGPVKFHYPAMPLGEALGLPQ
;
A
#
# COMPACT_ATOMS: atom_id res chain seq x y z
N LEU A 1 13.78 20.63 -0.83
CA LEU A 1 13.23 19.50 -1.61
C LEU A 1 14.40 18.71 -2.14
N ASN A 2 14.54 17.47 -1.68
CA ASN A 2 15.53 16.57 -2.26
C ASN A 2 15.13 16.36 -3.72
N SER A 3 16.04 16.57 -4.67
CA SER A 3 15.81 16.47 -6.11
C SER A 3 15.35 15.09 -6.60
N ASP A 4 15.29 14.11 -5.69
CA ASP A 4 14.96 12.71 -5.95
C ASP A 4 13.58 12.29 -5.40
N THR A 5 12.81 13.20 -4.80
CA THR A 5 11.47 12.89 -4.26
C THR A 5 10.45 12.84 -5.38
N PHE A 6 9.80 11.67 -5.56
CA PHE A 6 8.81 11.45 -6.62
C PHE A 6 7.38 11.76 -6.15
N ILE A 7 7.03 11.35 -4.93
CA ILE A 7 5.75 11.69 -4.31
C ILE A 7 6.04 12.36 -2.98
N GLN A 8 5.30 13.44 -2.69
CA GLN A 8 5.38 14.15 -1.42
C GLN A 8 3.97 14.36 -0.86
N ILE A 9 3.83 14.06 0.40
CA ILE A 9 2.71 14.47 1.25
C ILE A 9 3.24 15.62 2.11
N ASP A 10 2.60 16.77 2.07
CA ASP A 10 3.08 18.00 2.68
C ASP A 10 2.02 18.59 3.61
N HIS A 11 2.22 18.41 4.93
CA HIS A 11 1.35 18.88 6.01
C HIS A 11 -0.13 18.51 5.83
N VAL A 12 -0.40 17.25 5.42
CA VAL A 12 -1.75 16.81 5.09
C VAL A 12 -2.57 16.51 6.33
N THR A 13 -3.73 17.15 6.40
CA THR A 13 -4.81 16.83 7.36
C THR A 13 -6.04 16.37 6.56
N PHE A 14 -6.62 15.23 6.97
CA PHE A 14 -7.79 14.67 6.32
C PHE A 14 -8.71 13.92 7.29
N GLY A 15 -10.02 14.04 7.09
CA GLY A 15 -11.07 13.23 7.69
C GLY A 15 -12.22 13.03 6.71
N TYR A 16 -12.95 11.93 6.84
CA TYR A 16 -14.12 11.65 5.99
C TYR A 16 -15.32 12.52 6.35
N ASP A 17 -15.35 12.97 7.60
CA ASP A 17 -16.32 13.91 8.14
C ASP A 17 -15.65 14.93 9.08
N ALA A 18 -16.39 15.92 9.53
CA ALA A 18 -15.84 16.98 10.38
C ALA A 18 -15.56 16.53 11.83
N SER A 19 -16.07 15.38 12.24
CA SER A 19 -15.97 14.89 13.62
C SER A 19 -14.75 14.04 13.88
N ARG A 20 -14.16 13.43 12.81
CA ARG A 20 -13.05 12.48 12.94
C ARG A 20 -11.91 12.76 11.97
N THR A 21 -10.81 13.27 12.49
CA THR A 21 -9.55 13.38 11.77
C THR A 21 -8.90 11.99 11.64
N ILE A 22 -8.56 11.59 10.42
CA ILE A 22 -7.89 10.32 10.10
C ILE A 22 -6.40 10.53 9.92
N LEU A 23 -6.00 11.62 9.24
CA LEU A 23 -4.60 12.03 9.08
C LEU A 23 -4.45 13.42 9.68
N ASN A 24 -3.46 13.59 10.55
CA ASN A 24 -3.25 14.82 11.29
C ASN A 24 -1.83 15.35 11.05
N ASP A 25 -1.71 16.38 10.22
CA ASP A 25 -0.45 17.05 9.89
C ASP A 25 0.65 16.09 9.42
N VAL A 26 0.31 15.21 8.48
CA VAL A 26 1.21 14.17 7.97
C VAL A 26 2.10 14.73 6.87
N SER A 27 3.41 14.50 7.01
CA SER A 27 4.41 14.82 5.99
C SER A 27 5.27 13.61 5.69
N LEU A 28 5.30 13.18 4.42
CA LEU A 28 6.03 12.00 3.94
C LEU A 28 6.69 12.31 2.60
N GLN A 29 7.83 11.68 2.34
CA GLN A 29 8.55 11.77 1.08
C GLN A 29 8.84 10.36 0.55
N PHE A 30 8.59 10.14 -0.73
CA PHE A 30 8.81 8.87 -1.40
C PHE A 30 9.85 9.08 -2.51
N PRO A 31 11.09 8.64 -2.31
CA PRO A 31 12.15 8.75 -3.30
C PRO A 31 11.85 7.89 -4.54
N ARG A 32 12.25 8.38 -5.71
CA ARG A 32 12.08 7.68 -7.00
C ARG A 32 12.81 6.34 -6.98
N GLY A 33 12.14 5.30 -7.49
CA GLY A 33 12.70 3.96 -7.65
C GLY A 33 12.94 3.18 -6.36
N LYS A 34 12.53 3.70 -5.19
CA LYS A 34 12.73 3.06 -3.89
C LYS A 34 11.46 2.35 -3.41
N VAL A 35 11.65 1.35 -2.56
CA VAL A 35 10.57 0.72 -1.80
C VAL A 35 10.44 1.43 -0.47
N THR A 36 9.32 2.12 -0.26
CA THR A 36 9.00 2.76 1.01
C THR A 36 7.84 2.02 1.68
N ALA A 37 8.06 1.51 2.88
CA ALA A 37 7.02 0.91 3.70
C ALA A 37 6.38 1.94 4.64
N ILE A 38 5.06 1.86 4.78
CA ILE A 38 4.27 2.63 5.74
C ILE A 38 3.62 1.63 6.68
N LEU A 39 4.20 1.48 7.86
CA LEU A 39 3.75 0.59 8.90
C LEU A 39 2.77 1.27 9.86
N GLY A 40 1.91 0.49 10.48
CA GLY A 40 1.03 0.97 11.53
C GLY A 40 -0.16 0.07 11.78
N GLY A 41 -0.79 0.24 12.92
CA GLY A 41 -1.97 -0.53 13.32
C GLY A 41 -3.18 -0.31 12.41
N SER A 42 -4.20 -1.15 12.57
CA SER A 42 -5.46 -0.98 11.84
C SER A 42 -6.10 0.37 12.17
N GLY A 43 -6.60 1.07 11.14
CA GLY A 43 -7.30 2.35 11.30
C GLY A 43 -6.40 3.58 11.49
N CYS A 44 -5.06 3.47 11.45
CA CYS A 44 -4.17 4.63 11.56
C CYS A 44 -4.09 5.51 10.28
N GLY A 45 -4.79 5.14 9.20
CA GLY A 45 -4.92 5.99 8.01
C GLY A 45 -4.11 5.55 6.77
N LYS A 46 -3.44 4.39 6.78
CA LYS A 46 -2.59 3.90 5.67
C LYS A 46 -3.30 3.84 4.31
N THR A 47 -4.44 3.16 4.23
CA THR A 47 -5.25 3.09 3.00
C THR A 47 -5.77 4.47 2.58
N THR A 48 -6.11 5.34 3.56
CA THR A 48 -6.52 6.73 3.28
C THR A 48 -5.40 7.52 2.62
N LEU A 49 -4.16 7.31 3.06
CA LEU A 49 -2.99 7.92 2.45
C LEU A 49 -2.84 7.52 0.98
N LEU A 50 -2.96 6.22 0.66
CA LEU A 50 -2.92 5.76 -0.73
C LEU A 50 -4.06 6.36 -1.58
N ARG A 51 -5.25 6.52 -1.00
CA ARG A 51 -6.39 7.15 -1.69
C ARG A 51 -6.15 8.63 -1.99
N LEU A 52 -5.45 9.35 -1.12
CA LEU A 52 -5.04 10.74 -1.35
C LEU A 52 -3.99 10.82 -2.46
N ILE A 53 -3.00 9.92 -2.48
CA ILE A 53 -1.99 9.84 -3.55
C ILE A 53 -2.65 9.50 -4.89
N GLY A 54 -3.63 8.59 -4.91
CA GLY A 54 -4.41 8.27 -6.11
C GLY A 54 -5.44 9.34 -6.52
N GLY A 55 -5.51 10.48 -5.78
CA GLY A 55 -6.45 11.57 -6.05
C GLY A 55 -7.92 11.17 -5.90
N VAL A 56 -8.23 10.14 -5.10
CA VAL A 56 -9.61 9.73 -4.80
C VAL A 56 -10.26 10.72 -3.84
N HIS A 57 -9.47 11.27 -2.93
CA HIS A 57 -9.89 12.30 -1.99
C HIS A 57 -8.97 13.51 -2.08
N ARG A 58 -9.50 14.66 -1.64
CA ARG A 58 -8.73 15.89 -1.49
C ARG A 58 -8.42 16.11 -0.01
N PRO A 59 -7.17 16.47 0.36
CA PRO A 59 -6.86 16.84 1.73
C PRO A 59 -7.62 18.11 2.15
N GLN A 60 -7.96 18.20 3.42
CA GLN A 60 -8.60 19.40 4.01
C GLN A 60 -7.56 20.51 4.25
N LYS A 61 -6.31 20.11 4.59
CA LYS A 61 -5.14 20.98 4.70
C LYS A 61 -3.95 20.28 4.06
N GLY A 62 -2.94 21.07 3.69
CA GLY A 62 -1.75 20.58 3.03
C GLY A 62 -2.01 20.18 1.58
N ARG A 63 -1.08 19.46 1.01
CA ARG A 63 -1.11 19.06 -0.42
C ARG A 63 -0.43 17.72 -0.65
N VAL A 64 -0.77 17.10 -1.78
CA VAL A 64 -0.08 15.94 -2.32
C VAL A 64 0.58 16.35 -3.63
N VAL A 65 1.86 16.08 -3.76
CA VAL A 65 2.65 16.41 -4.95
C VAL A 65 3.10 15.11 -5.62
N PHE A 66 2.90 15.00 -6.90
CA PHE A 66 3.32 13.88 -7.74
C PHE A 66 4.23 14.41 -8.84
N ASP A 67 5.46 13.94 -8.88
CA ASP A 67 6.46 14.34 -9.88
C ASP A 67 6.59 15.87 -10.02
N GLY A 68 6.69 16.56 -8.89
CA GLY A 68 6.80 18.02 -8.82
C GLY A 68 5.49 18.78 -9.04
N GLN A 69 4.37 18.12 -9.34
CA GLN A 69 3.08 18.76 -9.57
C GLN A 69 2.09 18.46 -8.44
N GLU A 70 1.42 19.48 -7.91
CA GLU A 70 0.33 19.28 -6.96
C GLU A 70 -0.85 18.58 -7.62
N ILE A 71 -1.42 17.56 -6.96
CA ILE A 71 -2.60 16.83 -7.43
C ILE A 71 -3.85 17.69 -7.22
N ASP A 72 -4.42 18.23 -8.30
CA ASP A 72 -5.74 18.86 -8.24
C ASP A 72 -6.85 17.86 -8.57
N THR A 73 -7.56 17.41 -7.54
CA THR A 73 -8.66 16.44 -7.67
C THR A 73 -9.87 16.95 -8.49
N ARG A 74 -9.93 18.24 -8.82
CA ARG A 74 -10.96 18.82 -9.69
C ARG A 74 -10.57 18.78 -11.16
N ASN A 75 -9.27 18.67 -11.46
CA ASN A 75 -8.77 18.55 -12.82
C ASN A 75 -8.78 17.07 -13.25
N ARG A 76 -9.84 16.67 -13.97
CA ARG A 76 -10.01 15.28 -14.44
C ARG A 76 -8.90 14.84 -15.37
N GLU A 77 -8.43 15.70 -16.25
CA GLU A 77 -7.38 15.38 -17.22
C GLU A 77 -6.06 15.09 -16.50
N GLN A 78 -5.66 15.94 -15.55
CA GLN A 78 -4.48 15.70 -14.71
C GLN A 78 -4.61 14.38 -13.92
N LEU A 79 -5.79 14.12 -13.32
CA LEU A 79 -6.00 12.89 -12.57
C LEU A 79 -5.88 11.64 -13.46
N TYR A 80 -6.42 11.67 -14.68
CA TYR A 80 -6.26 10.56 -15.61
C TYR A 80 -4.80 10.36 -16.00
N ALA A 81 -4.07 11.43 -16.29
CA ALA A 81 -2.65 11.37 -16.61
C ALA A 81 -1.83 10.76 -15.45
N ILE A 82 -2.08 11.20 -14.20
CA ILE A 82 -1.41 10.66 -13.02
C ILE A 82 -1.79 9.19 -12.81
N ARG A 83 -3.07 8.83 -12.86
CA ARG A 83 -3.54 7.45 -12.60
C ARG A 83 -3.02 6.43 -13.60
N ARG A 84 -2.75 6.81 -14.83
CA ARG A 84 -2.09 5.94 -15.83
C ARG A 84 -0.64 5.60 -15.46
N ARG A 85 -0.01 6.42 -14.63
CA ARG A 85 1.35 6.21 -14.10
C ARG A 85 1.35 5.45 -12.77
N LEU A 86 0.16 5.13 -12.21
CA LEU A 86 -0.02 4.43 -10.94
C LEU A 86 -0.54 3.02 -11.17
N GLY A 87 0.14 2.03 -10.60
CA GLY A 87 -0.40 0.68 -10.39
C GLY A 87 -0.90 0.52 -8.96
N MET A 88 -2.00 -0.21 -8.76
CA MET A 88 -2.52 -0.46 -7.41
C MET A 88 -2.85 -1.93 -7.19
N LEU A 89 -2.24 -2.51 -6.16
CA LEU A 89 -2.65 -3.80 -5.59
C LEU A 89 -3.53 -3.54 -4.37
N PHE A 90 -4.81 -3.84 -4.50
CA PHE A 90 -5.78 -3.72 -3.41
C PHE A 90 -5.68 -4.87 -2.42
N GLN A 91 -6.07 -4.65 -1.17
CA GLN A 91 -5.98 -5.60 -0.05
C GLN A 91 -6.51 -7.02 -0.37
N PHE A 92 -7.60 -7.14 -1.12
CA PHE A 92 -8.18 -8.43 -1.54
C PHE A 92 -7.97 -8.71 -3.03
N GLY A 93 -7.00 -8.04 -3.69
CA GLY A 93 -6.70 -8.17 -5.10
C GLY A 93 -7.73 -7.52 -6.03
N ALA A 94 -9.00 -7.44 -5.66
CA ALA A 94 -10.09 -6.85 -6.45
C ALA A 94 -10.14 -7.36 -7.91
N LEU A 95 -9.95 -8.67 -8.09
CA LEU A 95 -10.07 -9.30 -9.40
C LEU A 95 -11.55 -9.33 -9.87
N PHE A 96 -11.76 -9.19 -11.16
CA PHE A 96 -13.06 -9.40 -11.78
C PHE A 96 -13.36 -10.90 -11.78
N THR A 97 -14.38 -11.31 -11.03
CA THR A 97 -14.69 -12.73 -10.79
C THR A 97 -15.31 -13.45 -11.98
N ASP A 98 -15.89 -12.70 -12.90
CA ASP A 98 -16.50 -13.12 -14.16
C ASP A 98 -15.49 -13.22 -15.32
N LEU A 99 -14.28 -12.70 -15.15
CA LEU A 99 -13.21 -12.77 -16.13
C LEU A 99 -12.21 -13.90 -15.85
N SER A 100 -11.55 -14.38 -16.90
CA SER A 100 -10.41 -15.28 -16.78
C SER A 100 -9.19 -14.58 -16.11
N VAL A 101 -8.20 -15.38 -15.71
CA VAL A 101 -6.90 -14.86 -15.25
C VAL A 101 -6.27 -13.97 -16.34
N TYR A 102 -6.30 -14.45 -17.59
CA TYR A 102 -5.80 -13.70 -18.75
C TYR A 102 -6.51 -12.34 -18.89
N ASP A 103 -7.84 -12.34 -18.90
CA ASP A 103 -8.63 -11.13 -19.14
C ASP A 103 -8.50 -10.13 -17.98
N ASN A 104 -8.32 -10.58 -16.74
CA ASN A 104 -8.00 -9.69 -15.63
C ASN A 104 -6.71 -8.89 -15.88
N VAL A 105 -5.66 -9.53 -16.40
CA VAL A 105 -4.39 -8.85 -16.68
C VAL A 105 -4.45 -8.06 -17.99
N ALA A 106 -5.21 -8.53 -18.99
CA ALA A 106 -5.42 -7.83 -20.26
C ALA A 106 -6.28 -6.57 -20.12
N PHE A 107 -7.17 -6.53 -19.12
CA PHE A 107 -8.16 -5.47 -18.96
C PHE A 107 -7.54 -4.05 -19.02
N PRO A 108 -6.54 -3.69 -18.20
CA PRO A 108 -5.96 -2.35 -18.27
C PRO A 108 -5.26 -2.06 -19.61
N LEU A 109 -4.71 -3.06 -20.28
CA LEU A 109 -4.09 -2.88 -21.59
C LEU A 109 -5.14 -2.51 -22.66
N ARG A 110 -6.26 -3.23 -22.69
CA ARG A 110 -7.37 -2.95 -23.62
C ARG A 110 -8.03 -1.59 -23.39
N GLU A 111 -8.15 -1.18 -22.12
CA GLU A 111 -8.78 0.09 -21.75
C GLU A 111 -7.90 1.33 -22.03
N HIS A 112 -6.58 1.18 -21.96
CA HIS A 112 -5.69 2.33 -21.93
C HIS A 112 -4.63 2.37 -23.03
N MET A 113 -4.52 1.31 -23.84
CA MET A 113 -3.53 1.21 -24.90
C MET A 113 -4.17 0.79 -26.22
N ASP A 114 -3.70 1.36 -27.32
CA ASP A 114 -4.10 0.95 -28.68
C ASP A 114 -3.12 -0.12 -29.17
N LEU A 115 -3.35 -1.38 -28.76
CA LEU A 115 -2.50 -2.52 -29.08
C LEU A 115 -3.30 -3.62 -29.76
N SER A 116 -2.66 -4.38 -30.66
CA SER A 116 -3.25 -5.58 -31.21
C SER A 116 -3.43 -6.66 -30.15
N GLU A 117 -4.45 -7.54 -30.28
CA GLU A 117 -4.65 -8.66 -29.34
C GLU A 117 -3.43 -9.58 -29.26
N THR A 118 -2.63 -9.70 -30.33
CA THR A 118 -1.37 -10.46 -30.28
C THR A 118 -0.36 -9.82 -29.33
N MET A 119 -0.20 -8.49 -29.39
CA MET A 119 0.69 -7.76 -28.47
C MET A 119 0.18 -7.83 -27.03
N ILE A 120 -1.12 -7.67 -26.83
CA ILE A 120 -1.76 -7.82 -25.50
C ILE A 120 -1.48 -9.20 -24.93
N ARG A 121 -1.65 -10.25 -25.75
CA ARG A 121 -1.36 -11.63 -25.35
C ARG A 121 0.07 -11.79 -24.86
N ASP A 122 1.03 -11.29 -25.62
CA ASP A 122 2.44 -11.45 -25.29
C ASP A 122 2.79 -10.70 -23.99
N ILE A 123 2.28 -9.47 -23.81
CA ILE A 123 2.44 -8.71 -22.56
C ILE A 123 1.82 -9.46 -21.38
N VAL A 124 0.58 -9.93 -21.50
CA VAL A 124 -0.11 -10.68 -20.44
C VAL A 124 0.68 -11.92 -20.03
N LEU A 125 1.16 -12.71 -21.01
CA LEU A 125 1.96 -13.89 -20.71
C LEU A 125 3.27 -13.54 -20.02
N MET A 126 3.94 -12.44 -20.41
CA MET A 126 5.14 -11.94 -19.73
C MET A 126 4.84 -11.54 -18.27
N LYS A 127 3.75 -10.78 -18.02
CA LYS A 127 3.38 -10.35 -16.67
C LYS A 127 2.97 -11.53 -15.78
N LEU A 128 2.22 -12.49 -16.32
CA LEU A 128 1.89 -13.74 -15.60
C LEU A 128 3.13 -14.59 -15.32
N ASN A 129 4.10 -14.61 -16.25
CA ASN A 129 5.37 -15.30 -16.02
C ASN A 129 6.20 -14.65 -14.92
N ALA A 130 6.23 -13.32 -14.84
CA ALA A 130 6.93 -12.58 -13.79
C ALA A 130 6.44 -12.94 -12.38
N VAL A 131 5.13 -13.24 -12.23
CA VAL A 131 4.54 -13.69 -10.96
C VAL A 131 4.45 -15.22 -10.82
N GLY A 132 5.03 -15.98 -11.77
CA GLY A 132 5.10 -17.45 -11.74
C GLY A 132 3.77 -18.15 -12.05
N LEU A 133 2.84 -17.49 -12.74
CA LEU A 133 1.48 -18.00 -12.99
C LEU A 133 1.08 -18.06 -14.48
N ARG A 134 2.05 -18.11 -15.41
CA ARG A 134 1.75 -18.17 -16.85
C ARG A 134 0.84 -19.34 -17.24
N GLY A 135 1.00 -20.48 -16.57
CA GLY A 135 0.20 -21.70 -16.85
C GLY A 135 -1.27 -21.59 -16.44
N THR A 136 -1.66 -20.55 -15.69
CA THR A 136 -3.04 -20.36 -15.22
C THR A 136 -3.87 -19.40 -16.09
N ALA A 137 -3.33 -18.91 -17.20
CA ALA A 137 -3.92 -17.85 -18.00
C ALA A 137 -5.40 -18.10 -18.38
N GLN A 138 -5.78 -19.34 -18.67
CA GLN A 138 -7.14 -19.69 -19.08
C GLN A 138 -8.06 -20.09 -17.91
N MET A 139 -7.54 -20.12 -16.68
CA MET A 139 -8.33 -20.48 -15.50
C MET A 139 -9.29 -19.34 -15.12
N ARG A 140 -10.40 -19.71 -14.50
CA ARG A 140 -11.34 -18.78 -13.86
C ARG A 140 -10.82 -18.39 -12.47
N ILE A 141 -11.24 -17.23 -11.97
CA ILE A 141 -10.84 -16.77 -10.64
C ILE A 141 -11.34 -17.72 -9.53
N SER A 142 -12.43 -18.42 -9.74
CA SER A 142 -12.95 -19.44 -8.81
C SER A 142 -12.09 -20.71 -8.69
N GLU A 143 -11.15 -20.93 -9.61
CA GLU A 143 -10.30 -22.13 -9.69
C GLU A 143 -8.90 -21.92 -9.08
N ILE A 144 -8.60 -20.71 -8.60
CA ILE A 144 -7.29 -20.33 -8.09
C ILE A 144 -7.29 -20.11 -6.57
N SER A 145 -6.14 -20.33 -5.92
CA SER A 145 -5.98 -20.06 -4.49
C SER A 145 -5.88 -18.56 -4.20
N GLY A 146 -6.10 -18.17 -2.93
CA GLY A 146 -5.97 -16.76 -2.50
C GLY A 146 -4.58 -16.16 -2.78
N GLY A 147 -3.50 -16.94 -2.58
CA GLY A 147 -2.14 -16.52 -2.91
C GLY A 147 -1.91 -16.37 -4.42
N MET A 148 -2.53 -17.23 -5.24
CA MET A 148 -2.50 -17.07 -6.70
C MET A 148 -3.28 -15.82 -7.11
N ALA A 149 -4.47 -15.59 -6.55
CA ALA A 149 -5.28 -14.41 -6.83
C ALA A 149 -4.52 -13.11 -6.53
N ARG A 150 -3.79 -13.05 -5.41
CA ARG A 150 -2.94 -11.91 -5.05
C ARG A 150 -1.86 -11.65 -6.10
N ARG A 151 -1.16 -12.69 -6.54
CA ARG A 151 -0.11 -12.58 -7.56
C ARG A 151 -0.67 -12.19 -8.94
N ILE A 152 -1.86 -12.66 -9.30
CA ILE A 152 -2.54 -12.24 -10.54
C ILE A 152 -2.96 -10.77 -10.46
N ALA A 153 -3.49 -10.33 -9.31
CA ALA A 153 -3.80 -8.92 -9.09
C ALA A 153 -2.55 -8.03 -9.18
N LEU A 154 -1.40 -8.54 -8.73
CA LEU A 154 -0.12 -7.88 -8.91
C LEU A 154 0.28 -7.80 -10.39
N ALA A 155 0.16 -8.90 -11.16
CA ALA A 155 0.41 -8.90 -12.60
C ALA A 155 -0.47 -7.86 -13.33
N ARG A 156 -1.75 -7.74 -12.94
CA ARG A 156 -2.66 -6.71 -13.45
C ARG A 156 -2.21 -5.30 -13.07
N ALA A 157 -1.80 -5.07 -11.82
CA ALA A 157 -1.35 -3.76 -11.34
C ALA A 157 -0.12 -3.25 -12.10
N VAL A 158 0.75 -4.16 -12.57
CA VAL A 158 1.97 -3.81 -13.33
C VAL A 158 1.81 -3.97 -14.84
N ALA A 159 0.60 -4.21 -15.35
CA ALA A 159 0.38 -4.48 -16.77
C ALA A 159 0.77 -3.29 -17.66
N LEU A 160 0.54 -2.06 -17.20
CA LEU A 160 0.85 -0.82 -17.92
C LEU A 160 2.27 -0.28 -17.66
N ASP A 161 3.16 -1.04 -17.02
CA ASP A 161 4.49 -0.59 -16.59
C ASP A 161 4.45 0.76 -15.84
N PRO A 162 3.71 0.85 -14.74
CA PRO A 162 3.52 2.10 -14.01
C PRO A 162 4.85 2.56 -13.37
N GLU A 163 5.00 3.89 -13.23
CA GLU A 163 6.15 4.49 -12.55
C GLU A 163 6.05 4.39 -11.02
N VAL A 164 4.83 4.23 -10.49
CA VAL A 164 4.57 4.02 -9.07
C VAL A 164 3.66 2.82 -8.89
N ILE A 165 3.99 1.97 -7.93
CA ILE A 165 3.15 0.83 -7.53
C ILE A 165 2.79 1.00 -6.06
N MET A 166 1.49 1.06 -5.79
CA MET A 166 0.93 1.12 -4.44
C MET A 166 0.40 -0.25 -4.03
N TYR A 167 0.83 -0.73 -2.87
CA TYR A 167 0.45 -2.02 -2.31
C TYR A 167 -0.33 -1.78 -1.02
N ASP A 168 -1.63 -2.09 -1.02
CA ASP A 168 -2.50 -1.97 0.14
C ASP A 168 -2.63 -3.33 0.83
N GLU A 169 -1.95 -3.50 1.97
CA GLU A 169 -1.92 -4.72 2.79
C GLU A 169 -1.63 -6.00 1.95
N PRO A 170 -0.49 -6.06 1.24
CA PRO A 170 -0.21 -7.14 0.27
C PRO A 170 -0.04 -8.51 0.91
N PHE A 171 0.22 -8.59 2.20
CA PHE A 171 0.52 -9.83 2.92
C PHE A 171 -0.68 -10.40 3.69
N THR A 172 -1.67 -9.56 3.98
CA THR A 172 -2.83 -9.93 4.81
C THR A 172 -3.57 -11.17 4.32
N GLY A 173 -3.75 -12.15 5.21
CA GLY A 173 -4.49 -13.39 4.94
C GLY A 173 -3.72 -14.42 4.11
N LEU A 174 -2.42 -14.25 3.91
CA LEU A 174 -1.55 -15.23 3.29
C LEU A 174 -0.90 -16.14 4.37
N ASP A 175 -0.57 -17.36 3.99
CA ASP A 175 0.31 -18.22 4.77
C ASP A 175 1.76 -17.70 4.75
N PRO A 176 2.63 -18.10 5.71
CA PRO A 176 3.99 -17.56 5.81
C PRO A 176 4.86 -17.74 4.55
N ILE A 177 4.68 -18.84 3.82
CA ILE A 177 5.42 -19.09 2.56
C ILE A 177 4.95 -18.11 1.48
N SER A 178 3.62 -17.96 1.33
CA SER A 178 3.02 -17.04 0.38
C SER A 178 3.33 -15.56 0.70
N MET A 179 3.47 -15.21 1.99
CA MET A 179 3.92 -13.87 2.42
C MET A 179 5.33 -13.60 1.93
N GLY A 180 6.28 -14.49 2.19
CA GLY A 180 7.67 -14.36 1.74
C GLY A 180 7.79 -14.32 0.21
N VAL A 181 7.02 -15.14 -0.51
CA VAL A 181 6.96 -15.09 -1.98
C VAL A 181 6.47 -13.74 -2.47
N THR A 182 5.41 -13.19 -1.85
CA THR A 182 4.84 -11.88 -2.23
C THR A 182 5.82 -10.75 -1.93
N ALA A 183 6.49 -10.75 -0.78
CA ALA A 183 7.52 -9.78 -0.42
C ALA A 183 8.66 -9.78 -1.44
N ASN A 184 9.19 -10.97 -1.75
CA ASN A 184 10.24 -11.12 -2.78
C ASN A 184 9.78 -10.63 -4.17
N LEU A 185 8.51 -10.85 -4.55
CA LEU A 185 7.97 -10.34 -5.80
C LEU A 185 7.93 -8.81 -5.84
N VAL A 186 7.50 -8.16 -4.75
CA VAL A 186 7.51 -6.69 -4.62
C VAL A 186 8.92 -6.16 -4.84
N ARG A 187 9.92 -6.71 -4.15
CA ARG A 187 11.33 -6.29 -4.29
C ARG A 187 11.86 -6.50 -5.70
N ARG A 188 11.68 -7.70 -6.26
CA ARG A 188 12.13 -8.04 -7.61
C ARG A 188 11.49 -7.19 -8.70
N LEU A 189 10.20 -6.86 -8.56
CA LEU A 189 9.53 -5.97 -9.51
C LEU A 189 10.09 -4.56 -9.43
N ASN A 190 10.32 -4.04 -8.21
CA ASN A 190 10.97 -2.74 -8.03
C ASN A 190 12.37 -2.73 -8.68
N ASP A 191 13.21 -3.73 -8.40
CA ASP A 191 14.57 -3.84 -8.97
C ASP A 191 14.57 -3.95 -10.49
N ALA A 192 13.60 -4.67 -11.06
CA ALA A 192 13.53 -4.91 -12.51
C ALA A 192 12.95 -3.72 -13.28
N THR A 193 12.03 -2.96 -12.70
CA THR A 193 11.32 -1.87 -13.39
C THR A 193 11.84 -0.48 -13.02
N GLY A 194 12.49 -0.34 -11.87
CA GLY A 194 12.82 0.96 -11.28
C GLY A 194 11.59 1.75 -10.79
N ALA A 195 10.42 1.14 -10.74
CA ALA A 195 9.20 1.79 -10.27
C ALA A 195 9.29 2.13 -8.78
N THR A 196 8.76 3.27 -8.38
CA THR A 196 8.65 3.65 -6.97
C THR A 196 7.56 2.81 -6.30
N SER A 197 7.89 2.10 -5.22
CA SER A 197 6.99 1.18 -4.54
C SER A 197 6.58 1.71 -3.17
N LEU A 198 5.27 1.85 -2.95
CA LEU A 198 4.68 2.25 -1.67
C LEU A 198 3.93 1.04 -1.08
N VAL A 199 4.41 0.52 0.03
CA VAL A 199 3.82 -0.65 0.69
C VAL A 199 3.20 -0.23 2.01
N VAL A 200 1.88 -0.29 2.13
CA VAL A 200 1.22 -0.09 3.42
C VAL A 200 0.88 -1.43 4.03
N SER A 201 1.31 -1.67 5.26
CA SER A 201 1.08 -2.93 5.97
C SER A 201 1.16 -2.78 7.49
N HIS A 202 0.76 -3.84 8.18
CA HIS A 202 1.05 -4.06 9.58
C HIS A 202 2.07 -5.20 9.81
N ASP A 203 2.51 -5.86 8.73
CA ASP A 203 3.47 -6.97 8.75
C ASP A 203 4.90 -6.41 8.72
N VAL A 204 5.50 -6.32 9.91
CA VAL A 204 6.80 -5.66 10.11
C VAL A 204 7.93 -6.42 9.40
N GLN A 205 7.98 -7.74 9.58
CA GLN A 205 9.10 -8.56 9.10
C GLN A 205 9.21 -8.53 7.57
N GLU A 206 8.09 -8.70 6.87
CA GLU A 206 8.02 -8.67 5.40
C GLU A 206 8.38 -7.28 4.87
N CYS A 207 7.88 -6.22 5.52
CA CYS A 207 8.21 -4.85 5.12
C CYS A 207 9.70 -4.55 5.34
N PHE A 208 10.29 -4.95 6.47
CA PHE A 208 11.70 -4.72 6.75
C PHE A 208 12.62 -5.48 5.80
N ALA A 209 12.20 -6.67 5.32
CA ALA A 209 12.97 -7.45 4.36
C ALA A 209 13.09 -6.81 2.96
N ILE A 210 12.16 -5.91 2.59
CA ILE A 210 12.08 -5.37 1.24
C ILE A 210 12.22 -3.85 1.15
N ALA A 211 12.00 -3.11 2.24
CA ALA A 211 11.96 -1.65 2.21
C ALA A 211 13.35 -1.02 2.23
N ASP A 212 13.53 0.02 1.42
CA ASP A 212 14.68 0.93 1.50
C ASP A 212 14.48 2.00 2.60
N TYR A 213 13.20 2.30 2.93
CA TYR A 213 12.84 3.28 3.95
C TYR A 213 11.48 2.94 4.59
N VAL A 214 11.29 3.29 5.83
CA VAL A 214 10.08 2.97 6.60
C VAL A 214 9.55 4.20 7.32
N TYR A 215 8.24 4.38 7.26
CA TYR A 215 7.47 5.27 8.12
C TYR A 215 6.60 4.44 9.06
N LEU A 216 6.56 4.79 10.35
CA LEU A 216 5.65 4.20 11.31
C LEU A 216 4.56 5.22 11.67
N MET A 217 3.31 4.84 11.42
CA MET A 217 2.12 5.63 11.75
C MET A 217 1.41 5.06 12.98
N ALA A 218 1.05 5.95 13.90
CA ALA A 218 0.23 5.62 15.06
C ALA A 218 -1.24 5.97 14.84
N GLN A 219 -2.06 5.56 15.80
CA GLN A 219 -3.47 5.99 15.87
C GLN A 219 -3.58 7.52 15.93
N GLY A 220 -4.66 8.06 15.36
CA GLY A 220 -4.80 9.50 15.18
C GLY A 220 -4.07 10.05 13.95
N GLY A 221 -3.52 9.16 13.10
CA GLY A 221 -2.96 9.53 11.79
C GLY A 221 -1.72 10.40 11.87
N ARG A 222 -0.82 10.11 12.80
CA ARG A 222 0.47 10.81 12.95
C ARG A 222 1.62 9.88 12.63
N VAL A 223 2.71 10.41 12.11
CA VAL A 223 3.98 9.69 11.96
C VAL A 223 4.73 9.77 13.29
N VAL A 224 5.10 8.62 13.86
CA VAL A 224 5.80 8.53 15.14
C VAL A 224 7.29 8.27 14.99
N ALA A 225 7.68 7.58 13.92
CA ALA A 225 9.07 7.35 13.59
C ALA A 225 9.24 7.13 12.09
N HIS A 226 10.43 7.35 11.59
CA HIS A 226 10.82 7.03 10.22
C HIS A 226 12.34 6.84 10.14
N GLY A 227 12.80 6.07 9.17
CA GLY A 227 14.22 5.79 8.97
C GLY A 227 14.45 4.51 8.18
N LEU A 228 15.69 4.02 8.23
CA LEU A 228 16.03 2.71 7.68
C LEU A 228 15.43 1.61 8.56
N PRO A 229 15.12 0.42 8.00
CA PRO A 229 14.62 -0.71 8.79
C PRO A 229 15.45 -1.02 10.03
N GLU A 230 16.80 -0.99 9.93
CA GLU A 230 17.72 -1.25 11.03
C GLU A 230 17.63 -0.18 12.13
N GLU A 231 17.44 1.09 11.76
CA GLU A 231 17.32 2.20 12.71
C GLU A 231 16.04 2.06 13.54
N LEU A 232 14.90 1.72 12.88
CA LEU A 232 13.64 1.50 13.57
C LEU A 232 13.70 0.26 14.49
N ASN A 233 14.35 -0.81 14.04
CA ASN A 233 14.52 -2.04 14.83
C ASN A 233 15.38 -1.82 16.06
N ALA A 234 16.36 -0.91 16.00
CA ALA A 234 17.23 -0.50 17.11
C ALA A 234 16.62 0.60 18.00
N SER A 235 15.43 1.10 17.67
CA SER A 235 14.79 2.20 18.39
C SER A 235 14.57 1.86 19.88
N THR A 236 14.85 2.83 20.73
CA THR A 236 14.57 2.79 22.18
C THR A 236 13.23 3.42 22.55
N ASP A 237 12.56 4.07 21.60
CA ASP A 237 11.24 4.66 21.82
C ASP A 237 10.23 3.57 22.17
N PRO A 238 9.49 3.67 23.29
CA PRO A 238 8.58 2.62 23.74
C PRO A 238 7.42 2.33 22.78
N GLU A 239 6.89 3.36 22.07
CA GLU A 239 5.79 3.20 21.11
C GLU A 239 6.27 2.48 19.84
N VAL A 240 7.46 2.83 19.36
CA VAL A 240 8.12 2.19 18.21
C VAL A 240 8.44 0.74 18.52
N ARG A 241 9.04 0.48 19.67
CA ARG A 241 9.40 -0.89 20.11
C ARG A 241 8.18 -1.78 20.25
N GLN A 242 7.12 -1.28 20.91
CA GLN A 242 5.90 -2.03 21.12
C GLN A 242 5.33 -2.51 19.78
N PHE A 243 5.27 -1.62 18.78
CA PHE A 243 4.74 -1.99 17.47
C PHE A 243 5.65 -2.97 16.73
N ILE A 244 6.97 -2.67 16.64
CA ILE A 244 7.92 -3.46 15.85
C ILE A 244 8.09 -4.87 16.43
N ARG A 245 8.10 -5.00 17.76
CA ARG A 245 8.29 -6.28 18.45
C ARG A 245 7.00 -7.02 18.77
N GLY A 246 5.84 -6.38 18.57
CA GLY A 246 4.54 -6.94 18.95
C GLY A 246 4.42 -7.12 20.47
N GLU A 247 5.00 -6.21 21.27
CA GLU A 247 4.95 -6.29 22.73
C GLU A 247 3.50 -6.01 23.19
N PRO A 248 2.89 -6.90 24.01
CA PRO A 248 1.51 -6.73 24.46
C PRO A 248 1.34 -5.54 25.39
N ASP A 249 2.37 -5.23 26.19
CA ASP A 249 2.39 -4.13 27.14
C ASP A 249 3.20 -2.96 26.60
N GLY A 250 2.65 -1.73 26.73
CA GLY A 250 3.34 -0.54 26.28
C GLY A 250 2.43 0.70 26.24
N PRO A 251 2.89 1.79 25.60
CA PRO A 251 2.12 3.04 25.46
C PRO A 251 0.77 2.86 24.78
N VAL A 252 0.70 1.98 23.76
CA VAL A 252 -0.55 1.66 23.06
C VAL A 252 -1.31 0.63 23.89
N LYS A 253 -2.38 1.07 24.55
CA LYS A 253 -3.17 0.20 25.42
C LYS A 253 -4.15 -0.65 24.64
N PHE A 254 -4.27 -1.93 25.00
CA PHE A 254 -5.21 -2.87 24.42
C PHE A 254 -6.66 -2.57 24.85
N HIS A 255 -6.85 -2.14 26.11
CA HIS A 255 -8.19 -1.88 26.65
C HIS A 255 -8.73 -0.52 26.19
N TYR A 256 -9.97 -0.54 25.69
CA TYR A 256 -10.71 0.69 25.45
C TYR A 256 -10.96 1.42 26.77
N PRO A 257 -10.79 2.74 26.86
CA PRO A 257 -11.01 3.49 28.09
C PRO A 257 -12.41 3.28 28.63
N ALA A 258 -12.49 2.83 29.88
CA ALA A 258 -13.72 2.64 30.62
C ALA A 258 -13.49 2.96 32.11
N MET A 259 -14.56 3.18 32.84
CA MET A 259 -14.45 3.27 34.29
C MET A 259 -13.97 1.93 34.87
N PRO A 260 -13.25 1.91 36.02
CA PRO A 260 -12.82 0.67 36.67
C PRO A 260 -13.96 -0.32 36.83
N LEU A 261 -13.73 -1.61 36.56
CA LEU A 261 -14.75 -2.65 36.55
C LEU A 261 -15.49 -2.75 37.91
N GLY A 262 -14.74 -2.61 39.04
CA GLY A 262 -15.32 -2.63 40.38
C GLY A 262 -16.34 -1.51 40.58
N GLU A 263 -16.04 -0.33 40.09
CA GLU A 263 -16.91 0.84 40.12
C GLU A 263 -18.14 0.66 39.24
N ALA A 264 -17.94 0.11 38.03
CA ALA A 264 -19.02 -0.23 37.11
C ALA A 264 -19.98 -1.32 37.66
N LEU A 265 -19.47 -2.22 38.51
CA LEU A 265 -20.23 -3.29 39.15
C LEU A 265 -20.79 -2.88 40.55
N GLY A 266 -20.51 -1.65 41.01
CA GLY A 266 -20.94 -1.20 42.35
C GLY A 266 -20.30 -1.96 43.50
N LEU A 267 -19.10 -2.54 43.28
CA LEU A 267 -18.38 -3.24 44.33
C LEU A 267 -17.71 -2.23 45.29
N PRO A 268 -17.76 -2.46 46.60
CA PRO A 268 -17.05 -1.59 47.55
C PRO A 268 -15.53 -1.68 47.28
N GLN A 269 -14.85 -0.52 47.42
CA GLN A 269 -13.40 -0.42 47.28
C GLN A 269 -12.65 -1.15 48.37
#